data_9bc1795d9f627a43cd7b870bceb4a872
#
_entry.id   9bc1795d9f627a43cd7b870bceb4a872
#
_cell.length_a   1.000
_cell.length_b   1.000
_cell.length_c   1.000
_cell.angle_alpha   90.00
_cell.angle_beta   90.00
_cell.angle_gamma   90.00
#
_symmetry.space_group_name_H-M   'P 1'
#
loop_
_entity.id
_entity.type
_entity.pdbx_description
1 polymer ?
#
loop_
_entity_poly.entity_id
_entity_poly.type
_entity_poly.pdbx_seq_one_letter_code
_entity_poly.pdbx_strand_id
1 'polypeptide(L)'
;MDKALNYLGIMRKAGACAVGETDCGAACRAGKAKLLLLAADASDNARSRAKGFVYGRKIPLVILPYTKMELAGKLGRGAVSMIAVNDLGLAVALIKALAENDRTHDETVAVLEEKLEQANKRKPEKQAHERNKKFGKRRTKA
;
A
#
# COMPACT_ATOMS: atom_id res chain seq x y z
N MET A 1 -2.89 12.56 -18.35
CA MET A 1 -3.64 11.58 -17.58
C MET A 1 -2.86 11.25 -16.30
N ASP A 2 -3.54 11.18 -15.20
CA ASP A 2 -2.87 11.05 -13.90
C ASP A 2 -2.54 9.58 -13.59
N LYS A 3 -1.27 9.24 -13.60
CA LYS A 3 -0.78 7.88 -13.34
C LYS A 3 -1.16 7.39 -11.94
N ALA A 4 -1.05 8.26 -10.93
CA ALA A 4 -1.32 7.89 -9.56
C ALA A 4 -2.80 7.50 -9.36
N LEU A 5 -3.72 8.27 -9.94
CA LEU A 5 -5.14 7.93 -9.91
C LEU A 5 -5.42 6.60 -10.61
N ASN A 6 -4.72 6.34 -11.73
CA ASN A 6 -4.87 5.07 -12.44
C ASN A 6 -4.41 3.89 -11.59
N TYR A 7 -3.31 4.03 -10.85
CA TYR A 7 -2.86 2.98 -9.93
C TYR A 7 -3.89 2.70 -8.83
N LEU A 8 -4.55 3.73 -8.31
CA LEU A 8 -5.60 3.54 -7.32
C LEU A 8 -6.76 2.69 -7.87
N GLY A 9 -7.16 2.95 -9.11
CA GLY A 9 -8.18 2.14 -9.78
C GLY A 9 -7.75 0.69 -9.96
N ILE A 10 -6.48 0.47 -10.33
CA ILE A 10 -5.89 -0.87 -10.48
C ILE A 10 -5.89 -1.61 -9.13
N MET A 11 -5.47 -0.93 -8.06
CA MET A 11 -5.44 -1.49 -6.71
C MET A 11 -6.82 -1.96 -6.26
N ARG A 12 -7.83 -1.16 -6.55
CA ARG A 12 -9.21 -1.51 -6.20
C ARG A 12 -9.66 -2.77 -6.90
N LYS A 13 -9.44 -2.86 -8.20
CA LYS A 13 -9.81 -4.04 -8.99
C LYS A 13 -9.06 -5.29 -8.54
N ALA A 14 -7.81 -5.13 -8.13
CA ALA A 14 -6.98 -6.23 -7.66
C ALA A 14 -7.25 -6.64 -6.20
N GLY A 15 -8.09 -5.88 -5.49
CA GLY A 15 -8.30 -6.11 -4.06
C GLY A 15 -7.06 -5.84 -3.22
N ALA A 16 -6.17 -4.96 -3.71
CA ALA A 16 -4.88 -4.67 -3.08
C ALA A 16 -4.92 -3.45 -2.17
N CYS A 17 -6.09 -2.90 -1.89
CA CYS A 17 -6.23 -1.75 -1.01
C CYS A 17 -7.47 -1.89 -0.12
N ALA A 18 -7.40 -1.24 1.03
CA ALA A 18 -8.55 -1.05 1.92
C ALA A 18 -8.99 0.40 1.81
N VAL A 19 -10.30 0.64 1.78
CA VAL A 19 -10.87 1.97 1.60
C VAL A 19 -11.78 2.29 2.80
N GLY A 20 -11.58 3.49 3.37
CA GLY A 20 -12.33 3.94 4.52
C GLY A 20 -11.58 3.69 5.83
N GLU A 21 -11.92 4.48 6.87
CA GLU A 21 -11.20 4.46 8.15
C GLU A 21 -11.20 3.09 8.83
N THR A 22 -12.34 2.43 8.87
CA THR A 22 -12.47 1.15 9.56
C THR A 22 -11.57 0.08 8.93
N ASP A 23 -11.64 -0.06 7.61
CA ASP A 23 -10.86 -1.06 6.89
C ASP A 23 -9.37 -0.71 6.89
N CYS A 24 -9.03 0.57 6.79
CA CYS A 24 -7.64 1.01 6.88
C CYS A 24 -7.03 0.71 8.25
N GLY A 25 -7.77 0.98 9.31
CA GLY A 25 -7.33 0.68 10.67
C GLY A 25 -7.11 -0.82 10.87
N ALA A 26 -8.03 -1.65 10.36
CA ALA A 26 -7.89 -3.10 10.41
C ALA A 26 -6.66 -3.59 9.65
N ALA A 27 -6.41 -3.04 8.45
CA ALA A 27 -5.25 -3.40 7.64
C ALA A 27 -3.93 -3.04 8.34
N CYS A 28 -3.88 -1.87 8.98
CA CYS A 28 -2.69 -1.44 9.73
C CYS A 28 -2.43 -2.36 10.95
N ARG A 29 -3.47 -2.67 11.71
CA ARG A 29 -3.35 -3.56 12.88
C ARG A 29 -2.94 -4.99 12.49
N ALA A 30 -3.43 -5.46 11.35
CA ALA A 30 -3.10 -6.79 10.85
C ALA A 30 -1.72 -6.88 10.18
N GLY A 31 -1.00 -5.76 10.05
CA GLY A 31 0.30 -5.73 9.38
C GLY A 31 0.23 -5.86 7.87
N LYS A 32 -0.95 -5.71 7.27
CA LYS A 32 -1.16 -5.81 5.83
C LYS A 32 -0.84 -4.52 5.08
N ALA A 33 -1.09 -3.36 5.73
CA ALA A 33 -0.88 -2.06 5.09
C ALA A 33 0.60 -1.76 4.89
N LYS A 34 0.97 -1.39 3.67
CA LYS A 34 2.35 -1.00 3.31
C LYS A 34 2.48 0.51 3.18
N LEU A 35 1.39 1.20 2.96
CA LEU A 35 1.32 2.64 2.75
C LEU A 35 -0.08 3.10 3.15
N LEU A 36 -0.18 4.21 3.88
CA LEU A 36 -1.47 4.80 4.24
C LEU A 36 -1.60 6.16 3.58
N LEU A 37 -2.72 6.38 2.90
CA LEU A 37 -2.97 7.57 2.09
C LEU A 37 -4.16 8.35 2.65
N LEU A 38 -4.05 9.68 2.64
CA LEU A 38 -5.14 10.59 3.01
C LEU A 38 -5.50 11.48 1.82
N ALA A 39 -6.79 11.78 1.68
CA ALA A 39 -7.24 12.78 0.71
C ALA A 39 -6.72 14.17 1.10
N ALA A 40 -6.54 15.03 0.10
CA ALA A 40 -6.05 16.40 0.32
C ALA A 40 -6.95 17.18 1.29
N ASP A 41 -8.24 16.93 1.24
CA ASP A 41 -9.25 17.60 2.08
C ASP A 41 -9.79 16.71 3.21
N ALA A 42 -8.99 15.73 3.65
CA ALA A 42 -9.35 14.90 4.80
C ALA A 42 -9.52 15.75 6.06
N SER A 43 -10.53 15.42 6.87
CA SER A 43 -10.80 16.14 8.11
C SER A 43 -9.68 15.97 9.13
N ASP A 44 -9.63 16.85 10.12
CA ASP A 44 -8.66 16.75 11.21
C ASP A 44 -8.84 15.44 11.99
N ASN A 45 -10.07 14.98 12.16
CA ASN A 45 -10.34 13.69 12.80
C ASN A 45 -9.76 12.52 11.98
N ALA A 46 -9.95 12.55 10.66
CA ALA A 46 -9.40 11.52 9.78
C ALA A 46 -7.87 11.52 9.83
N ARG A 47 -7.25 12.69 9.81
CA ARG A 47 -5.79 12.84 9.93
C ARG A 47 -5.27 12.31 11.25
N SER A 48 -5.94 12.62 12.35
CA SER A 48 -5.56 12.12 13.68
C SER A 48 -5.67 10.61 13.77
N ARG A 49 -6.74 10.04 13.23
CA ARG A 49 -6.93 8.58 13.19
C ARG A 49 -5.85 7.89 12.35
N ALA A 50 -5.51 8.46 11.19
CA ALA A 50 -4.46 7.93 10.34
C ALA A 50 -3.12 7.90 11.07
N LYS A 51 -2.77 8.99 11.76
CA LYS A 51 -1.55 9.05 12.57
C LYS A 51 -1.53 7.96 13.64
N GLY A 52 -2.67 7.72 14.28
CA GLY A 52 -2.82 6.65 15.26
C GLY A 52 -2.64 5.26 14.65
N PHE A 53 -3.15 5.04 13.44
CA PHE A 53 -3.02 3.74 12.76
C PHE A 53 -1.58 3.41 12.41
N VAL A 54 -0.75 4.41 12.08
CA VAL A 54 0.65 4.18 11.72
C VAL A 54 1.60 4.29 12.92
N TYR A 55 1.11 4.77 14.05
CA TYR A 55 1.94 4.95 15.26
C TYR A 55 2.58 3.61 15.69
N GLY A 56 3.88 3.65 15.89
CA GLY A 56 4.63 2.46 16.27
C GLY A 56 4.77 1.42 15.16
N ARG A 57 4.30 1.72 13.96
CA ARG A 57 4.41 0.83 12.80
C ARG A 57 5.21 1.51 11.70
N LYS A 58 5.94 0.74 10.92
CA LYS A 58 6.76 1.29 9.83
C LYS A 58 5.93 1.45 8.55
N ILE A 59 4.84 2.20 8.65
CA ILE A 59 3.93 2.47 7.53
C ILE A 59 4.02 3.96 7.20
N PRO A 60 4.48 4.33 6.00
CA PRO A 60 4.49 5.74 5.61
C PRO A 60 3.06 6.27 5.48
N LEU A 61 2.85 7.51 5.92
CA LEU A 61 1.59 8.23 5.78
C LEU A 61 1.78 9.35 4.79
N VAL A 62 1.00 9.36 3.71
CA VAL A 62 1.13 10.31 2.62
C VAL A 62 -0.19 11.00 2.35
N ILE A 63 -0.15 12.33 2.17
CA ILE A 63 -1.31 13.11 1.77
C ILE A 63 -1.32 13.19 0.24
N LEU A 64 -2.41 12.72 -0.36
CA LEU A 64 -2.59 12.75 -1.81
C LEU A 64 -2.99 14.16 -2.29
N PRO A 65 -2.66 14.53 -3.53
CA PRO A 65 -3.10 15.79 -4.11
C PRO A 65 -4.54 15.73 -4.65
N TYR A 66 -5.33 14.74 -4.21
CA TYR A 66 -6.69 14.50 -4.67
C TYR A 66 -7.70 14.68 -3.54
N THR A 67 -8.85 15.26 -3.86
CA THR A 67 -9.95 15.44 -2.91
C THR A 67 -10.68 14.11 -2.64
N LYS A 68 -11.48 14.10 -1.59
CA LYS A 68 -12.34 12.95 -1.26
C LYS A 68 -13.26 12.56 -2.43
N MET A 69 -13.77 13.55 -3.16
CA MET A 69 -14.67 13.30 -4.28
C MET A 69 -13.94 12.81 -5.51
N GLU A 70 -12.73 13.29 -5.77
CA GLU A 70 -11.90 12.77 -6.86
C GLU A 70 -11.53 11.30 -6.63
N LEU A 71 -11.20 10.95 -5.39
CA LEU A 71 -10.93 9.57 -5.02
C LEU A 71 -12.19 8.70 -5.16
N ALA A 72 -13.33 9.23 -4.73
CA ALA A 72 -14.62 8.53 -4.87
C ALA A 72 -14.91 8.16 -6.33
N GLY A 73 -14.63 9.07 -7.26
CA GLY A 73 -14.83 8.84 -8.68
C GLY A 73 -14.00 7.66 -9.21
N LYS A 74 -12.79 7.48 -8.71
CA LYS A 74 -11.90 6.37 -9.12
C LYS A 74 -12.23 5.06 -8.41
N LEU A 75 -12.64 5.13 -7.16
CA LEU A 75 -12.86 3.95 -6.33
C LEU A 75 -14.31 3.47 -6.31
N GLY A 76 -15.22 4.19 -6.96
CA GLY A 76 -16.62 3.80 -7.05
C GLY A 76 -17.38 3.81 -5.74
N ARG A 77 -16.96 4.64 -4.78
CA ARG A 77 -17.63 4.82 -3.49
C ARG A 77 -18.02 6.28 -3.31
N GLY A 78 -18.77 6.59 -2.25
CA GLY A 78 -18.97 7.96 -1.79
C GLY A 78 -17.64 8.58 -1.34
N ALA A 79 -17.64 9.75 -0.74
CA ALA A 79 -16.39 10.43 -0.35
C ALA A 79 -15.39 9.49 0.31
N VAL A 80 -14.14 9.50 -0.16
CA VAL A 80 -13.06 8.64 0.32
C VAL A 80 -11.97 9.50 0.94
N SER A 81 -11.77 9.41 2.24
CA SER A 81 -10.75 10.20 2.95
C SER A 81 -9.46 9.43 3.22
N MET A 82 -9.50 8.10 3.24
CA MET A 82 -8.36 7.27 3.63
C MET A 82 -8.31 5.98 2.82
N ILE A 83 -7.10 5.60 2.41
CA ILE A 83 -6.84 4.37 1.65
C ILE A 83 -5.58 3.72 2.21
N ALA A 84 -5.62 2.42 2.48
CA ALA A 84 -4.44 1.64 2.84
C ALA A 84 -4.05 0.76 1.65
N VAL A 85 -2.80 0.83 1.24
CA VAL A 85 -2.27 0.00 0.15
C VAL A 85 -1.64 -1.24 0.77
N ASN A 86 -2.12 -2.41 0.38
CA ASN A 86 -1.70 -3.69 0.95
C ASN A 86 -0.67 -4.43 0.09
N ASP A 87 -0.38 -3.94 -1.10
CA ASP A 87 0.61 -4.50 -2.00
C ASP A 87 1.81 -3.56 -2.12
N LEU A 88 2.99 -4.06 -1.76
CA LEU A 88 4.19 -3.23 -1.72
C LEU A 88 4.64 -2.76 -3.11
N GLY A 89 4.52 -3.62 -4.13
CA GLY A 89 4.86 -3.24 -5.50
C GLY A 89 3.98 -2.10 -6.02
N LEU A 90 2.68 -2.18 -5.76
CA LEU A 90 1.74 -1.12 -6.15
C LEU A 90 1.96 0.15 -5.32
N ALA A 91 2.32 0.01 -4.05
CA ALA A 91 2.67 1.16 -3.21
C ALA A 91 3.87 1.92 -3.78
N VAL A 92 4.91 1.20 -4.19
CA VAL A 92 6.10 1.79 -4.81
C VAL A 92 5.72 2.50 -6.12
N ALA A 93 4.95 1.84 -6.98
CA ALA A 93 4.53 2.41 -8.26
C ALA A 93 3.72 3.70 -8.06
N LEU A 94 2.80 3.70 -7.11
CA LEU A 94 1.99 4.86 -6.79
C LEU A 94 2.84 6.03 -6.30
N ILE A 95 3.72 5.78 -5.32
CA ILE A 95 4.51 6.86 -4.72
C ILE A 95 5.51 7.43 -5.73
N LYS A 96 6.07 6.60 -6.62
CA LYS A 96 6.91 7.08 -7.71
C LYS A 96 6.16 8.01 -8.66
N ALA A 97 4.92 7.66 -8.99
CA ALA A 97 4.08 8.50 -9.83
C ALA A 97 3.80 9.86 -9.17
N LEU A 98 3.56 9.87 -7.87
CA LEU A 98 3.39 11.11 -7.12
C LEU A 98 4.70 11.92 -7.07
N ALA A 99 5.83 11.26 -6.92
CA ALA A 99 7.14 11.92 -6.83
C ALA A 99 7.56 12.59 -8.15
N GLU A 100 7.03 12.17 -9.28
CA GLU A 100 7.29 12.84 -10.57
C GLU A 100 6.91 14.32 -10.54
N ASN A 101 5.88 14.68 -9.80
CA ASN A 101 5.37 16.05 -9.70
C ASN A 101 5.62 16.68 -8.33
N ASP A 102 6.11 15.95 -7.36
CA ASP A 102 6.32 16.44 -6.00
C ASP A 102 7.49 15.70 -5.34
N ARG A 103 8.63 16.35 -5.29
CA ARG A 103 9.87 15.78 -4.76
C ARG A 103 9.86 15.55 -3.25
N THR A 104 8.88 16.09 -2.54
CA THR A 104 8.73 15.79 -1.11
C THR A 104 8.46 14.31 -0.86
N HIS A 105 8.06 13.56 -1.88
CA HIS A 105 7.84 12.11 -1.81
C HIS A 105 9.10 11.26 -2.04
N ASP A 106 10.23 11.86 -2.42
CA ASP A 106 11.45 11.12 -2.77
C ASP A 106 11.94 10.23 -1.62
N GLU A 107 11.87 10.72 -0.39
CA GLU A 107 12.28 9.95 0.78
C GLU A 107 11.37 8.72 0.99
N THR A 108 10.08 8.88 0.81
CA THR A 108 9.11 7.79 0.91
C THR A 108 9.35 6.76 -0.19
N VAL A 109 9.66 7.21 -1.41
CA VAL A 109 10.05 6.33 -2.52
C VAL A 109 11.24 5.46 -2.11
N ALA A 110 12.30 6.08 -1.58
CA ALA A 110 13.50 5.36 -1.17
C ALA A 110 13.21 4.31 -0.11
N VAL A 111 12.42 4.65 0.90
CA VAL A 111 12.03 3.72 1.97
C VAL A 111 11.26 2.52 1.44
N LEU A 112 10.27 2.76 0.58
CA LEU A 112 9.43 1.69 0.02
C LEU A 112 10.20 0.83 -0.98
N GLU A 113 11.06 1.43 -1.79
CA GLU A 113 11.90 0.66 -2.73
C GLU A 113 12.85 -0.27 -1.98
N GLU A 114 13.43 0.19 -0.88
CA GLU A 114 14.30 -0.65 -0.06
C GLU A 114 13.54 -1.85 0.51
N LYS A 115 12.33 -1.61 1.01
CA LYS A 115 11.47 -2.70 1.51
C LYS A 115 11.13 -3.70 0.40
N LEU A 116 10.85 -3.20 -0.80
CA LEU A 116 10.53 -4.04 -1.94
C LEU A 116 11.73 -4.89 -2.36
N GLU A 117 12.93 -4.32 -2.40
CA GLU A 117 14.16 -5.05 -2.68
C GLU A 117 14.38 -6.18 -1.67
N GLN A 118 14.22 -5.89 -0.39
CA GLN A 118 14.37 -6.90 0.66
C GLN A 118 13.34 -8.01 0.52
N ALA A 119 12.09 -7.67 0.22
CA ALA A 119 11.04 -8.65 -0.01
C ALA A 119 11.35 -9.52 -1.24
N ASN A 120 11.85 -8.93 -2.33
CA ASN A 120 12.21 -9.65 -3.54
C ASN A 120 13.41 -10.57 -3.31
N LYS A 121 14.38 -10.18 -2.51
CA LYS A 121 15.51 -11.02 -2.13
C LYS A 121 15.09 -12.25 -1.32
N ARG A 122 14.11 -12.09 -0.43
CA ARG A 122 13.56 -13.18 0.38
C ARG A 122 12.71 -14.15 -0.42
N LYS A 123 12.03 -13.67 -1.45
CA LYS A 123 11.14 -14.48 -2.28
C LYS A 123 11.79 -15.70 -2.91
N PRO A 124 12.97 -15.58 -3.59
CA PRO A 124 13.64 -16.73 -4.16
C PRO A 124 14.02 -17.78 -3.11
N GLU A 125 14.52 -17.35 -1.96
CA GLU A 125 14.88 -18.25 -0.86
C GLU A 125 13.67 -19.01 -0.34
N LYS A 126 12.56 -18.32 -0.15
CA LYS A 126 11.31 -18.90 0.32
C LYS A 126 10.75 -19.90 -0.68
N GLN A 127 10.77 -19.58 -1.96
CA GLN A 127 10.32 -20.47 -3.03
C GLN A 127 11.20 -21.71 -3.13
N ALA A 128 12.53 -21.55 -3.04
CA ALA A 128 13.47 -22.65 -3.05
C ALA A 128 13.23 -23.59 -1.87
N HIS A 129 13.01 -23.05 -0.68
CA HIS A 129 12.71 -23.83 0.52
C HIS A 129 11.43 -24.65 0.36
N GLU A 130 10.35 -24.05 -0.10
CA GLU A 130 9.09 -24.74 -0.36
C GLU A 130 9.22 -25.83 -1.41
N ARG A 131 9.97 -25.57 -2.48
CA ARG A 131 10.25 -26.55 -3.53
C ARG A 131 11.02 -27.76 -2.99
N ASN A 132 12.06 -27.52 -2.23
CA ASN A 132 12.87 -28.58 -1.62
C ASN A 132 12.03 -29.42 -0.65
N LYS A 133 11.16 -28.79 0.15
CA LYS A 133 10.27 -29.46 1.06
C LYS A 133 9.28 -30.37 0.32
N LYS A 134 8.76 -29.90 -0.81
CA LYS A 134 7.82 -30.65 -1.67
C LYS A 134 8.48 -31.85 -2.31
N PHE A 135 9.68 -31.68 -2.87
CA PHE A 135 10.44 -32.77 -3.49
C PHE A 135 10.97 -33.77 -2.47
N GLY A 136 11.37 -33.29 -1.29
CA GLY A 136 11.76 -34.17 -0.19
C GLY A 136 10.64 -35.13 0.22
N LYS A 137 9.39 -34.68 0.30
CA LYS A 137 8.23 -35.52 0.58
C LYS A 137 7.99 -36.57 -0.50
N ARG A 138 8.16 -36.21 -1.78
CA ARG A 138 8.03 -37.15 -2.90
C ARG A 138 9.10 -38.24 -2.84
N ARG A 139 10.35 -37.88 -2.55
CA ARG A 139 11.45 -38.83 -2.40
C ARG A 139 11.19 -39.81 -1.26
N THR A 140 10.60 -39.33 -0.17
CA THR A 140 10.29 -40.16 0.99
C THR A 140 9.21 -41.21 0.67
N LYS A 141 8.31 -40.89 -0.27
CA LYS A 141 7.25 -41.80 -0.71
C LYS A 141 7.69 -42.81 -1.77
N ALA A 142 8.78 -42.49 -2.42
CA ALA A 142 9.36 -43.37 -3.45
C ALA A 142 10.30 -44.37 -2.81
#